data_aab64363d2a77a503f39f5550ff6bbea
#
_entry.id   aab64363d2a77a503f39f5550ff6bbea
#
_cell.length_a   1.000
_cell.length_b   1.000
_cell.length_c   1.000
_cell.angle_alpha   90.00
_cell.angle_beta   90.00
_cell.angle_gamma   90.00
#
_symmetry.space_group_name_H-M   'P 1'
#
loop_
_entity.id
_entity.type
_entity.pdbx_description
1 polymer ?
#
loop_
_entity_poly.entity_id
_entity_poly.type
_entity_poly.pdbx_seq_one_letter_code
_entity_poly.pdbx_strand_id
1 'polypeptide(L)'
;EGGNAMQKQKKWIPRLLIGVTVAFLALFLVVPLVFVLVQAFSAGLGVYLESITDTYALQALVLTMITVLVAVAVNTIFGLFAAWSLTRYRFFGRRILNTFIDLPLSVSPVIAGLIFILTFGRSSPIYPLLTEAGIRVVYAIPGILLATIFVTFPYISREIIPILEARGTDEEEAAALMGAGGRTIFRRITFPHIKWALLYG
;
A
#
# COMPACT_ATOMS: atom_id res chain seq x y z
N GLU A 1 49.68 -12.33 -19.51
CA GLU A 1 48.56 -12.71 -20.43
C GLU A 1 47.36 -13.32 -19.73
N GLY A 2 47.46 -13.74 -18.45
CA GLY A 2 46.34 -14.34 -17.69
C GLY A 2 45.27 -13.38 -17.19
N GLY A 3 45.52 -12.08 -17.06
CA GLY A 3 44.62 -11.09 -16.53
C GLY A 3 43.43 -10.71 -17.44
N ASN A 4 43.68 -10.75 -18.76
CA ASN A 4 42.66 -10.36 -19.76
C ASN A 4 41.60 -11.45 -20.00
N ALA A 5 41.92 -12.72 -19.77
CA ALA A 5 40.98 -13.84 -19.95
C ALA A 5 39.95 -13.89 -18.81
N MET A 6 40.37 -13.64 -17.57
CA MET A 6 39.43 -13.60 -16.41
C MET A 6 38.49 -12.38 -16.43
N GLN A 7 38.94 -11.25 -16.97
CA GLN A 7 38.09 -10.06 -17.14
C GLN A 7 37.01 -10.22 -18.23
N LYS A 8 37.30 -10.98 -19.29
CA LYS A 8 36.35 -11.32 -20.36
C LYS A 8 35.28 -12.30 -19.89
N GLN A 9 35.65 -13.28 -19.08
CA GLN A 9 34.72 -14.27 -18.52
C GLN A 9 33.72 -13.64 -17.55
N LYS A 10 34.13 -12.62 -16.81
CA LYS A 10 33.30 -11.91 -15.85
C LYS A 10 32.16 -11.07 -16.46
N LYS A 11 32.30 -10.66 -17.74
CA LYS A 11 31.27 -9.84 -18.43
C LYS A 11 30.15 -10.67 -19.06
N TRP A 12 30.33 -11.94 -19.28
CA TRP A 12 29.32 -12.81 -19.89
C TRP A 12 28.27 -13.30 -18.85
N ILE A 13 28.70 -13.62 -17.64
CA ILE A 13 27.84 -14.08 -16.55
C ILE A 13 26.71 -13.06 -16.22
N PRO A 14 27.00 -11.76 -16.00
CA PRO A 14 25.92 -10.80 -15.73
C PRO A 14 24.98 -10.62 -16.92
N ARG A 15 25.45 -10.70 -18.16
CA ARG A 15 24.59 -10.63 -19.35
C ARG A 15 23.67 -11.83 -19.46
N LEU A 16 24.16 -13.02 -19.15
CA LEU A 16 23.35 -14.25 -19.11
C LEU A 16 22.31 -14.18 -17.99
N LEU A 17 22.70 -13.75 -16.79
CA LEU A 17 21.78 -13.59 -15.67
C LEU A 17 20.69 -12.55 -15.98
N ILE A 18 21.05 -11.41 -16.56
CA ILE A 18 20.07 -10.41 -17.00
C ILE A 18 19.14 -10.99 -18.06
N GLY A 19 19.69 -11.71 -19.06
CA GLY A 19 18.89 -12.35 -20.10
C GLY A 19 17.88 -13.36 -19.53
N VAL A 20 18.31 -14.22 -18.61
CA VAL A 20 17.44 -15.18 -17.94
C VAL A 20 16.36 -14.47 -17.11
N THR A 21 16.74 -13.45 -16.35
CA THR A 21 15.78 -12.66 -15.54
C THR A 21 14.75 -11.97 -16.43
N VAL A 22 15.17 -11.33 -17.51
CA VAL A 22 14.27 -10.65 -18.45
C VAL A 22 13.37 -11.67 -19.15
N ALA A 23 13.91 -12.81 -19.59
CA ALA A 23 13.10 -13.86 -20.20
C ALA A 23 12.06 -14.45 -19.22
N PHE A 24 12.46 -14.65 -17.97
CA PHE A 24 11.54 -15.11 -16.92
C PHE A 24 10.41 -14.08 -16.68
N LEU A 25 10.77 -12.80 -16.49
CA LEU A 25 9.79 -11.73 -16.31
C LEU A 25 8.87 -11.59 -17.52
N ALA A 26 9.44 -11.66 -18.74
CA ALA A 26 8.65 -11.61 -19.97
C ALA A 26 7.64 -12.77 -20.04
N LEU A 27 8.09 -14.01 -19.74
CA LEU A 27 7.25 -15.19 -19.76
C LEU A 27 6.10 -15.10 -18.74
N PHE A 28 6.42 -14.76 -17.48
CA PHE A 28 5.44 -14.77 -16.40
C PHE A 28 4.55 -13.51 -16.34
N LEU A 29 4.99 -12.40 -16.90
CA LEU A 29 4.22 -11.15 -16.89
C LEU A 29 3.52 -10.90 -18.23
N VAL A 30 4.26 -11.01 -19.35
CA VAL A 30 3.73 -10.63 -20.66
C VAL A 30 2.80 -11.70 -21.21
N VAL A 31 3.11 -13.00 -21.04
CA VAL A 31 2.26 -14.08 -21.58
C VAL A 31 0.86 -14.07 -20.97
N PRO A 32 0.69 -14.02 -19.64
CA PRO A 32 -0.66 -13.91 -19.05
C PRO A 32 -1.38 -12.63 -19.47
N LEU A 33 -0.67 -11.49 -19.55
CA LEU A 33 -1.27 -10.22 -19.96
C LEU A 33 -1.78 -10.29 -21.41
N VAL A 34 -0.96 -10.80 -22.33
CA VAL A 34 -1.36 -11.00 -23.73
C VAL A 34 -2.53 -11.96 -23.83
N PHE A 35 -2.50 -13.06 -23.07
CA PHE A 35 -3.60 -14.03 -23.05
C PHE A 35 -4.91 -13.38 -22.60
N VAL A 36 -4.90 -12.60 -21.53
CA VAL A 36 -6.09 -11.86 -21.04
C VAL A 36 -6.60 -10.89 -22.09
N LEU A 37 -5.70 -10.12 -22.73
CA LEU A 37 -6.10 -9.18 -23.79
C LEU A 37 -6.70 -9.91 -25.00
N VAL A 38 -6.05 -10.97 -25.47
CA VAL A 38 -6.59 -11.78 -26.59
C VAL A 38 -7.95 -12.36 -26.24
N GLN A 39 -8.10 -12.90 -25.04
CA GLN A 39 -9.39 -13.45 -24.58
C GLN A 39 -10.45 -12.36 -24.45
N ALA A 40 -10.12 -11.17 -23.94
CA ALA A 40 -11.05 -10.05 -23.80
C ALA A 40 -11.62 -9.59 -25.14
N PHE A 41 -10.82 -9.64 -26.22
CA PHE A 41 -11.23 -9.21 -27.54
C PHE A 41 -11.68 -10.36 -28.45
N SER A 42 -11.56 -11.60 -28.04
CA SER A 42 -11.88 -12.79 -28.85
C SER A 42 -13.37 -12.89 -29.22
N ALA A 43 -14.25 -12.38 -28.34
CA ALA A 43 -15.70 -12.33 -28.58
C ALA A 43 -16.15 -11.09 -29.41
N GLY A 44 -15.21 -10.23 -29.79
CA GLY A 44 -15.45 -9.00 -30.54
C GLY A 44 -15.56 -7.77 -29.64
N LEU A 45 -15.25 -6.61 -30.25
CA LEU A 45 -15.26 -5.30 -29.57
C LEU A 45 -16.65 -4.94 -29.02
N GLY A 46 -17.74 -5.34 -29.69
CA GLY A 46 -19.10 -5.06 -29.25
C GLY A 46 -19.39 -5.72 -27.89
N VAL A 47 -19.10 -7.01 -27.76
CA VAL A 47 -19.28 -7.76 -26.50
C VAL A 47 -18.38 -7.22 -25.38
N TYR A 48 -17.16 -6.81 -25.71
CA TYR A 48 -16.25 -6.18 -24.76
C TYR A 48 -16.81 -4.86 -24.21
N LEU A 49 -17.30 -3.99 -25.08
CA LEU A 49 -17.91 -2.72 -24.68
C LEU A 49 -19.19 -2.91 -23.87
N GLU A 50 -20.04 -3.85 -24.27
CA GLU A 50 -21.26 -4.21 -23.53
C GLU A 50 -20.91 -4.71 -22.12
N SER A 51 -19.91 -5.56 -22.00
CA SER A 51 -19.45 -6.08 -20.70
C SER A 51 -18.91 -5.00 -19.75
N ILE A 52 -18.22 -3.98 -20.27
CA ILE A 52 -17.72 -2.85 -19.46
C ILE A 52 -18.86 -1.90 -19.06
N THR A 53 -19.84 -1.73 -19.92
CA THR A 53 -21.00 -0.84 -19.66
C THR A 53 -22.13 -1.54 -18.90
N ASP A 54 -21.97 -2.83 -18.61
CA ASP A 54 -22.92 -3.57 -17.79
C ASP A 54 -23.11 -2.94 -16.41
N THR A 55 -24.34 -2.95 -15.93
CA THR A 55 -24.72 -2.33 -14.66
C THR A 55 -23.89 -2.86 -13.47
N TYR A 56 -23.63 -4.16 -13.45
CA TYR A 56 -22.81 -4.78 -12.39
C TYR A 56 -21.34 -4.34 -12.46
N ALA A 57 -20.79 -4.24 -13.67
CA ALA A 57 -19.43 -3.76 -13.88
C ALA A 57 -19.27 -2.30 -13.43
N LEU A 58 -20.22 -1.45 -13.79
CA LEU A 58 -20.22 -0.04 -13.37
C LEU A 58 -20.37 0.11 -11.85
N GLN A 59 -21.27 -0.65 -11.22
CA GLN A 59 -21.41 -0.66 -9.76
C GLN A 59 -20.12 -1.12 -9.07
N ALA A 60 -19.46 -2.16 -9.60
CA ALA A 60 -18.16 -2.62 -9.08
C ALA A 60 -17.07 -1.55 -9.20
N LEU A 61 -17.02 -0.83 -10.33
CA LEU A 61 -16.09 0.28 -10.53
C LEU A 61 -16.34 1.42 -9.53
N VAL A 62 -17.60 1.82 -9.35
CA VAL A 62 -17.96 2.86 -8.37
C VAL A 62 -17.57 2.43 -6.95
N LEU A 63 -17.89 1.18 -6.57
CA LEU A 63 -17.52 0.65 -5.27
C LEU A 63 -16.00 0.64 -5.07
N THR A 64 -15.25 0.22 -6.08
CA THR A 64 -13.78 0.24 -6.06
C THR A 64 -13.24 1.66 -5.88
N MET A 65 -13.77 2.63 -6.64
CA MET A 65 -13.36 4.03 -6.52
C MET A 65 -13.61 4.60 -5.12
N ILE A 66 -14.79 4.35 -4.57
CA ILE A 66 -15.14 4.78 -3.20
C ILE A 66 -14.18 4.12 -2.19
N THR A 67 -13.96 2.82 -2.33
CA THR A 67 -13.09 2.07 -1.42
C THR A 67 -11.65 2.60 -1.46
N VAL A 68 -11.11 2.84 -2.67
CA VAL A 68 -9.76 3.38 -2.84
C VAL A 68 -9.66 4.78 -2.23
N LEU A 69 -10.59 5.68 -2.56
CA LEU A 69 -10.55 7.06 -2.05
C LEU A 69 -10.62 7.10 -0.51
N VAL A 70 -11.50 6.31 0.08
CA VAL A 70 -11.63 6.24 1.55
C VAL A 70 -10.39 5.60 2.17
N ALA A 71 -9.89 4.49 1.62
CA ALA A 71 -8.70 3.83 2.13
C ALA A 71 -7.46 4.72 2.04
N VAL A 72 -7.23 5.39 0.91
CA VAL A 72 -6.13 6.34 0.73
C VAL A 72 -6.23 7.49 1.72
N ALA A 73 -7.41 8.09 1.89
CA ALA A 73 -7.60 9.19 2.83
C ALA A 73 -7.31 8.76 4.28
N VAL A 74 -7.85 7.62 4.71
CA VAL A 74 -7.65 7.08 6.05
C VAL A 74 -6.18 6.72 6.27
N ASN A 75 -5.58 5.96 5.35
CA ASN A 75 -4.19 5.54 5.46
C ASN A 75 -3.20 6.71 5.39
N THR A 76 -3.50 7.74 4.59
CA THR A 76 -2.69 8.98 4.55
C THR A 76 -2.69 9.66 5.91
N ILE A 77 -3.86 9.85 6.52
CA ILE A 77 -3.97 10.51 7.82
C ILE A 77 -3.26 9.69 8.90
N PHE A 78 -3.67 8.44 9.07
CA PHE A 78 -3.13 7.59 10.15
C PHE A 78 -1.68 7.18 9.89
N GLY A 79 -1.29 6.89 8.65
CA GLY A 79 0.07 6.56 8.28
C GLY A 79 1.04 7.71 8.51
N LEU A 80 0.63 8.94 8.18
CA LEU A 80 1.41 10.14 8.47
C LEU A 80 1.56 10.37 9.97
N PHE A 81 0.48 10.26 10.76
CA PHE A 81 0.55 10.36 12.21
C PHE A 81 1.45 9.28 12.83
N ALA A 82 1.34 8.05 12.34
CA ALA A 82 2.17 6.94 12.80
C ALA A 82 3.66 7.19 12.48
N ALA A 83 3.98 7.57 11.24
CA ALA A 83 5.34 7.90 10.82
C ALA A 83 5.92 9.07 11.63
N TRP A 84 5.15 10.13 11.80
CA TRP A 84 5.54 11.28 12.62
C TRP A 84 5.80 10.89 14.07
N SER A 85 4.88 10.15 14.68
CA SER A 85 5.02 9.71 16.08
C SER A 85 6.24 8.82 16.27
N LEU A 86 6.51 7.89 15.35
CA LEU A 86 7.65 6.99 15.42
C LEU A 86 8.99 7.68 15.17
N THR A 87 9.02 8.77 14.40
CA THR A 87 10.28 9.45 14.07
C THR A 87 10.61 10.59 15.02
N ARG A 88 9.62 11.34 15.51
CA ARG A 88 9.82 12.57 16.31
C ARG A 88 9.72 12.35 17.82
N TYR A 89 9.06 11.29 18.26
CA TYR A 89 8.87 11.05 19.70
C TYR A 89 9.51 9.77 20.18
N ARG A 90 10.07 9.81 21.38
CA ARG A 90 10.54 8.65 22.13
C ARG A 90 9.53 8.36 23.23
N PHE A 91 8.73 7.32 23.08
CA PHE A 91 7.71 6.94 24.05
C PHE A 91 7.75 5.45 24.33
N PHE A 92 7.21 5.08 25.48
CA PHE A 92 7.03 3.68 25.85
C PHE A 92 6.03 3.02 24.89
N GLY A 93 6.41 1.89 24.29
CA GLY A 93 5.55 1.22 23.29
C GLY A 93 5.87 1.56 21.83
N ARG A 94 6.85 2.42 21.53
CA ARG A 94 7.29 2.71 20.14
C ARG A 94 7.57 1.44 19.34
N ARG A 95 8.22 0.43 19.94
CA ARG A 95 8.48 -0.88 19.31
C ARG A 95 7.19 -1.62 18.99
N ILE A 96 6.26 -1.62 19.93
CA ILE A 96 4.96 -2.28 19.78
C ILE A 96 4.20 -1.64 18.62
N LEU A 97 4.11 -0.31 18.59
CA LEU A 97 3.45 0.43 17.50
C LEU A 97 4.09 0.11 16.16
N ASN A 98 5.42 0.11 16.07
CA ASN A 98 6.12 -0.25 14.83
C ASN A 98 5.79 -1.69 14.38
N THR A 99 5.78 -2.64 15.32
CA THR A 99 5.39 -4.04 15.01
C THR A 99 3.94 -4.14 14.54
N PHE A 100 3.02 -3.38 15.13
CA PHE A 100 1.62 -3.35 14.69
C PHE A 100 1.47 -2.78 13.28
N ILE A 101 2.24 -1.76 12.91
CA ILE A 101 2.26 -1.22 11.55
C ILE A 101 2.76 -2.27 10.55
N ASP A 102 3.72 -3.10 10.94
CA ASP A 102 4.30 -4.13 10.08
C ASP A 102 3.48 -5.41 10.01
N LEU A 103 2.56 -5.62 10.95
CA LEU A 103 1.77 -6.84 11.05
C LEU A 103 0.99 -7.15 9.75
N PRO A 104 0.32 -6.19 9.09
CA PRO A 104 -0.37 -6.46 7.84
C PRO A 104 0.54 -6.96 6.71
N LEU A 105 1.81 -6.52 6.66
CA LEU A 105 2.77 -6.99 5.66
C LEU A 105 3.21 -8.45 5.89
N SER A 106 3.13 -8.90 7.14
CA SER A 106 3.52 -10.26 7.53
C SER A 106 2.37 -11.26 7.39
N VAL A 107 1.13 -10.78 7.27
CA VAL A 107 -0.07 -11.61 7.19
C VAL A 107 -0.54 -11.69 5.75
N SER A 108 -0.79 -12.92 5.26
CA SER A 108 -1.40 -13.09 3.94
C SER A 108 -2.78 -12.40 3.90
N PRO A 109 -3.12 -11.69 2.81
CA PRO A 109 -4.46 -11.08 2.64
C PRO A 109 -5.62 -12.07 2.83
N VAL A 110 -5.42 -13.34 2.47
CA VAL A 110 -6.41 -14.41 2.67
C VAL A 110 -6.63 -14.67 4.16
N ILE A 111 -5.54 -14.76 4.93
CA ILE A 111 -5.62 -14.95 6.40
C ILE A 111 -6.24 -13.72 7.05
N ALA A 112 -5.87 -12.51 6.61
CA ALA A 112 -6.48 -11.29 7.08
C ALA A 112 -8.00 -11.29 6.85
N GLY A 113 -8.46 -11.66 5.65
CA GLY A 113 -9.88 -11.81 5.34
C GLY A 113 -10.58 -12.81 6.25
N LEU A 114 -9.97 -13.97 6.51
CA LEU A 114 -10.50 -14.95 7.44
C LEU A 114 -10.62 -14.40 8.87
N ILE A 115 -9.59 -13.70 9.35
CA ILE A 115 -9.62 -13.04 10.67
C ILE A 115 -10.80 -12.05 10.74
N PHE A 116 -11.03 -11.24 9.71
CA PHE A 116 -12.17 -10.32 9.67
C PHE A 116 -13.51 -11.06 9.70
N ILE A 117 -13.64 -12.17 8.96
CA ILE A 117 -14.86 -12.99 8.98
C ILE A 117 -15.09 -13.59 10.38
N LEU A 118 -14.05 -14.10 11.02
CA LEU A 118 -14.16 -14.65 12.38
C LEU A 118 -14.45 -13.57 13.43
N THR A 119 -13.85 -12.38 13.27
CA THR A 119 -14.02 -11.26 14.22
C THR A 119 -15.40 -10.60 14.11
N PHE A 120 -15.92 -10.41 12.90
CA PHE A 120 -17.15 -9.65 12.65
C PHE A 120 -18.32 -10.52 12.16
N GLY A 121 -18.10 -11.82 11.98
CA GLY A 121 -19.11 -12.77 11.51
C GLY A 121 -20.05 -13.24 12.62
N ARG A 122 -21.03 -14.03 12.23
CA ARG A 122 -22.12 -14.51 13.11
C ARG A 122 -21.66 -15.26 14.36
N SER A 123 -20.50 -15.88 14.32
CA SER A 123 -19.93 -16.63 15.45
C SER A 123 -19.14 -15.76 16.42
N SER A 124 -19.01 -14.47 16.15
CA SER A 124 -18.24 -13.53 16.97
C SER A 124 -19.07 -12.97 18.11
N PRO A 125 -18.49 -12.75 19.30
CA PRO A 125 -19.15 -12.07 20.41
C PRO A 125 -19.50 -10.60 20.11
N ILE A 126 -18.88 -10.00 19.09
CA ILE A 126 -19.15 -8.61 18.65
C ILE A 126 -20.37 -8.54 17.73
N TYR A 127 -20.77 -9.66 17.12
CA TYR A 127 -21.85 -9.69 16.13
C TYR A 127 -23.20 -9.15 16.65
N PRO A 128 -23.66 -9.46 17.88
CA PRO A 128 -24.92 -8.89 18.40
C PRO A 128 -24.90 -7.37 18.45
N LEU A 129 -23.79 -6.78 18.94
CA LEU A 129 -23.62 -5.31 19.02
C LEU A 129 -23.67 -4.65 17.64
N LEU A 130 -23.05 -5.27 16.64
CA LEU A 130 -23.06 -4.78 15.26
C LEU A 130 -24.47 -4.86 14.67
N THR A 131 -25.20 -5.93 14.97
CA THR A 131 -26.56 -6.14 14.47
C THR A 131 -27.55 -5.15 15.09
N GLU A 132 -27.42 -4.87 16.38
CA GLU A 132 -28.21 -3.84 17.08
C GLU A 132 -27.94 -2.44 16.52
N ALA A 133 -26.68 -2.15 16.15
CA ALA A 133 -26.29 -0.91 15.49
C ALA A 133 -26.69 -0.85 14.00
N GLY A 134 -27.27 -1.91 13.44
CA GLY A 134 -27.62 -2.00 12.01
C GLY A 134 -26.40 -2.11 11.06
N ILE A 135 -25.21 -2.43 11.59
CA ILE A 135 -23.97 -2.46 10.82
C ILE A 135 -23.67 -3.89 10.37
N ARG A 136 -23.62 -4.10 9.06
CA ARG A 136 -23.16 -5.36 8.43
C ARG A 136 -21.74 -5.16 7.94
N VAL A 137 -20.80 -5.94 8.48
CA VAL A 137 -19.37 -5.88 8.10
C VAL A 137 -19.05 -6.97 7.07
N VAL A 138 -19.35 -8.22 7.38
CA VAL A 138 -19.01 -9.36 6.53
C VAL A 138 -19.87 -9.36 5.25
N TYR A 139 -19.22 -9.52 4.11
CA TYR A 139 -19.83 -9.42 2.76
C TYR A 139 -20.56 -8.10 2.49
N ALA A 140 -20.07 -7.01 3.06
CA ALA A 140 -20.62 -5.66 2.91
C ALA A 140 -19.51 -4.62 2.73
N ILE A 141 -19.88 -3.41 2.31
CA ILE A 141 -18.93 -2.30 2.06
C ILE A 141 -18.00 -2.03 3.25
N PRO A 142 -18.46 -1.99 4.52
CA PRO A 142 -17.56 -1.78 5.65
C PRO A 142 -16.47 -2.84 5.78
N GLY A 143 -16.77 -4.10 5.46
CA GLY A 143 -15.76 -5.17 5.49
C GLY A 143 -14.69 -5.00 4.41
N ILE A 144 -15.09 -4.61 3.20
CA ILE A 144 -14.16 -4.32 2.10
C ILE A 144 -13.25 -3.15 2.49
N LEU A 145 -13.82 -2.07 3.03
CA LEU A 145 -13.05 -0.91 3.50
C LEU A 145 -12.06 -1.28 4.59
N LEU A 146 -12.50 -1.97 5.63
CA LEU A 146 -11.62 -2.39 6.74
C LEU A 146 -10.48 -3.28 6.25
N ALA A 147 -10.78 -4.27 5.40
CA ALA A 147 -9.76 -5.16 4.86
C ALA A 147 -8.75 -4.39 3.98
N THR A 148 -9.23 -3.49 3.12
CA THR A 148 -8.38 -2.67 2.26
C THR A 148 -7.49 -1.75 3.10
N ILE A 149 -8.07 -1.00 4.04
CA ILE A 149 -7.33 -0.11 4.95
C ILE A 149 -6.26 -0.91 5.70
N PHE A 150 -6.62 -2.04 6.29
CA PHE A 150 -5.70 -2.87 7.06
C PHE A 150 -4.50 -3.34 6.22
N VAL A 151 -4.75 -3.90 5.03
CA VAL A 151 -3.68 -4.44 4.17
C VAL A 151 -2.78 -3.33 3.62
N THR A 152 -3.35 -2.15 3.33
CA THR A 152 -2.61 -1.05 2.70
C THR A 152 -2.05 -0.02 3.69
N PHE A 153 -2.43 -0.08 4.97
CA PHE A 153 -1.99 0.85 6.01
C PHE A 153 -0.46 1.01 6.14
N PRO A 154 0.35 -0.07 6.07
CA PRO A 154 1.80 0.05 6.25
C PRO A 154 2.52 0.83 5.16
N TYR A 155 1.98 0.87 3.94
CA TYR A 155 2.71 1.44 2.79
C TYR A 155 3.07 2.89 3.02
N ILE A 156 2.13 3.73 3.40
CA ILE A 156 2.40 5.17 3.66
C ILE A 156 3.42 5.37 4.78
N SER A 157 3.25 4.65 5.90
CA SER A 157 4.18 4.78 7.03
C SER A 157 5.59 4.35 6.63
N ARG A 158 5.72 3.27 5.87
CA ARG A 158 7.00 2.71 5.46
C ARG A 158 7.75 3.57 4.45
N GLU A 159 7.05 4.31 3.61
CA GLU A 159 7.66 5.26 2.69
C GLU A 159 8.10 6.55 3.40
N ILE A 160 7.35 7.02 4.39
CA ILE A 160 7.63 8.28 5.06
C ILE A 160 8.71 8.16 6.14
N ILE A 161 8.72 7.08 6.94
CA ILE A 161 9.64 6.90 8.07
C ILE A 161 11.12 7.07 7.67
N PRO A 162 11.65 6.40 6.64
CA PRO A 162 13.06 6.53 6.26
C PRO A 162 13.45 7.95 5.86
N ILE A 163 12.52 8.68 5.20
CA ILE A 163 12.78 10.05 4.78
C ILE A 163 12.87 10.99 5.99
N LEU A 164 11.94 10.85 6.94
CA LEU A 164 11.95 11.64 8.16
C LEU A 164 13.17 11.31 9.04
N GLU A 165 13.60 10.04 9.11
CA GLU A 165 14.79 9.63 9.86
C GLU A 165 16.07 10.14 9.20
N ALA A 166 16.19 10.07 7.88
CA ALA A 166 17.36 10.54 7.14
C ALA A 166 17.55 12.07 7.22
N ARG A 167 16.47 12.82 7.32
CA ARG A 167 16.50 14.30 7.42
C ARG A 167 16.79 14.81 8.83
N GLY A 168 16.47 14.02 9.86
CA GLY A 168 16.57 14.50 11.23
C GLY A 168 15.56 15.60 11.58
N THR A 169 15.87 16.40 12.62
CA THR A 169 15.00 17.45 13.16
C THR A 169 15.60 18.86 13.03
N ASP A 170 16.83 18.99 12.56
CA ASP A 170 17.62 20.21 12.60
C ASP A 170 16.92 21.41 11.91
N GLU A 171 16.34 21.21 10.74
CA GLU A 171 15.62 22.25 10.00
C GLU A 171 14.33 22.69 10.72
N GLU A 172 13.63 21.73 11.35
CA GLU A 172 12.40 21.99 12.11
C GLU A 172 12.70 22.74 13.40
N GLU A 173 13.77 22.36 14.10
CA GLU A 173 14.25 23.02 15.31
C GLU A 173 14.77 24.44 15.05
N ALA A 174 15.55 24.62 13.97
CA ALA A 174 16.01 25.93 13.56
C ALA A 174 14.83 26.88 13.24
N ALA A 175 13.82 26.38 12.53
CA ALA A 175 12.61 27.15 12.24
C ALA A 175 11.81 27.49 13.51
N ALA A 176 11.72 26.57 14.46
CA ALA A 176 11.08 26.80 15.74
C ALA A 176 11.80 27.88 16.56
N LEU A 177 13.13 27.87 16.58
CA LEU A 177 13.96 28.91 17.22
C LEU A 177 13.75 30.31 16.58
N MET A 178 13.47 30.34 15.28
CA MET A 178 13.09 31.59 14.58
C MET A 178 11.63 32.01 14.81
N GLY A 179 10.89 31.32 15.68
CA GLY A 179 9.51 31.67 16.02
C GLY A 179 8.44 31.09 15.07
N ALA A 180 8.81 30.13 14.20
CA ALA A 180 7.83 29.49 13.34
C ALA A 180 6.94 28.53 14.14
N GLY A 181 5.62 28.67 14.00
CA GLY A 181 4.65 27.76 14.61
C GLY A 181 4.64 26.39 13.91
N GLY A 182 4.24 25.32 14.62
CA GLY A 182 4.26 23.94 14.13
C GLY A 182 3.53 23.72 12.79
N ARG A 183 2.42 24.44 12.55
CA ARG A 183 1.72 24.37 11.26
C ARG A 183 2.56 24.93 10.10
N THR A 184 3.34 25.99 10.36
CA THR A 184 4.24 26.59 9.38
C THR A 184 5.41 25.68 9.07
N ILE A 185 6.01 25.10 10.11
CA ILE A 185 7.09 24.11 10.01
C ILE A 185 6.61 22.90 9.19
N PHE A 186 5.48 22.32 9.55
CA PHE A 186 4.92 21.20 8.81
C PHE A 186 4.71 21.53 7.34
N ARG A 187 4.01 22.64 7.03
CA ARG A 187 3.64 22.99 5.65
C ARG A 187 4.81 23.40 4.78
N ARG A 188 5.82 24.11 5.35
CA ARG A 188 6.93 24.69 4.58
C ARG A 188 8.20 23.85 4.60
N ILE A 189 8.40 23.02 5.60
CA ILE A 189 9.60 22.20 5.76
C ILE A 189 9.24 20.72 5.60
N THR A 190 8.45 20.15 6.49
CA THR A 190 8.23 18.72 6.55
C THR A 190 7.45 18.19 5.34
N PHE A 191 6.31 18.80 5.00
CA PHE A 191 5.45 18.34 3.91
C PHE A 191 6.14 18.34 2.53
N PRO A 192 6.90 19.39 2.13
CA PRO A 192 7.63 19.36 0.86
C PRO A 192 8.63 18.21 0.76
N HIS A 193 9.22 17.78 1.87
CA HIS A 193 10.16 16.66 1.91
C HIS A 193 9.49 15.30 1.77
N ILE A 194 8.31 15.13 2.36
CA ILE A 194 7.60 13.84 2.36
C ILE A 194 6.56 13.70 1.24
N LYS A 195 6.26 14.76 0.49
CA LYS A 195 5.19 14.75 -0.52
C LYS A 195 5.32 13.64 -1.57
N TRP A 196 6.55 13.33 -1.98
CA TRP A 196 6.80 12.27 -2.93
C TRP A 196 6.66 10.88 -2.31
N ALA A 197 7.13 10.69 -1.07
CA ALA A 197 6.89 9.47 -0.33
C ALA A 197 5.40 9.22 -0.09
N LEU A 198 4.66 10.29 0.21
CA LEU A 198 3.21 10.22 0.39
C LEU A 198 2.47 9.87 -0.90
N LEU A 199 3.01 10.26 -2.05
CA LEU A 199 2.44 9.92 -3.36
C LEU A 199 2.73 8.46 -3.76
N TYR A 200 3.86 7.91 -3.32
CA TYR A 200 4.27 6.53 -3.60
C TYR A 200 3.63 5.50 -2.65
N GLY A 201 3.41 5.86 -1.39
CA GLY A 201 2.73 5.02 -0.38
C GLY A 201 1.23 5.00 -0.54
#